data_42704995befa0eadca8d6e9c55441d74
#
_entry.id   42704995befa0eadca8d6e9c55441d74
#
_cell.length_a   1.000
_cell.length_b   1.000
_cell.length_c   1.000
_cell.angle_alpha   90.00
_cell.angle_beta   90.00
_cell.angle_gamma   90.00
#
_symmetry.space_group_name_H-M   'P 1'
#
loop_
_entity.id
_entity.type
_entity.pdbx_description
1 polymer ?
#
loop_
_entity_poly.entity_id
_entity_poly.type
_entity_poly.pdbx_seq_one_letter_code
_entity_poly.pdbx_strand_id
1 'polypeptide(L)'
;MKNLILIKLPNNQEIVGYLLSSDSYGIKLSHPRFISYISDGAGNFEASLLPYSPIHPDGEYVISTSAVLSTCTHQLPTILTDMFTSHTTGLQISTGLSK
;
A
#
# COMPACT_ATOMS: atom_id res chain seq x y z
N MET A 1 13.98 -8.59 7.64
CA MET A 1 13.64 -7.54 6.68
C MET A 1 12.20 -7.69 6.24
N LYS A 2 11.46 -6.60 6.22
CA LYS A 2 10.06 -6.65 5.81
C LYS A 2 9.93 -6.55 4.31
N ASN A 3 9.09 -7.38 3.74
CA ASN A 3 8.84 -7.38 2.30
C ASN A 3 7.53 -6.67 2.00
N LEU A 4 7.57 -5.79 1.02
CA LEU A 4 6.35 -5.17 0.52
C LEU A 4 5.69 -6.04 -0.52
N ILE A 5 4.38 -6.01 -0.54
CA ILE A 5 3.60 -6.65 -1.58
C ILE A 5 2.62 -5.62 -2.14
N LEU A 6 2.44 -5.66 -3.45
CA LEU A 6 1.43 -4.90 -4.14
C LEU A 6 0.32 -5.85 -4.56
N ILE A 7 -0.90 -5.54 -4.17
CA ILE A 7 -2.07 -6.37 -4.47
C ILE A 7 -3.01 -5.55 -5.34
N LYS A 8 -3.45 -6.13 -6.45
CA LYS A 8 -4.45 -5.51 -7.29
C LYS A 8 -5.80 -6.20 -7.06
N LEU A 9 -6.82 -5.39 -6.83
CA LEU A 9 -8.18 -5.87 -6.62
C LEU A 9 -8.97 -5.80 -7.93
N PRO A 10 -10.08 -6.57 -8.03
CA PRO A 10 -10.87 -6.60 -9.27
C PRO A 10 -11.44 -5.26 -9.71
N ASN A 11 -11.58 -4.30 -8.80
CA ASN A 11 -12.08 -2.97 -9.13
C ASN A 11 -10.95 -2.01 -9.54
N ASN A 12 -9.79 -2.55 -9.87
CA ASN A 12 -8.57 -1.81 -10.24
C ASN A 12 -7.92 -1.02 -9.12
N GLN A 13 -8.43 -1.14 -7.90
CA GLN A 13 -7.73 -0.57 -6.75
C GLN A 13 -6.48 -1.39 -6.44
N GLU A 14 -5.49 -0.72 -5.88
CA GLU A 14 -4.25 -1.37 -5.48
C GLU A 14 -3.97 -1.11 -4.01
N ILE A 15 -3.44 -2.14 -3.35
CA ILE A 15 -3.06 -2.08 -1.95
C ILE A 15 -1.59 -2.44 -1.85
N VAL A 16 -0.84 -1.67 -1.08
CA VAL A 16 0.54 -1.98 -0.74
C VAL A 16 0.65 -2.16 0.77
N GLY A 17 1.43 -3.12 1.21
CA GLY A 17 1.64 -3.37 2.63
C GLY A 17 2.82 -4.28 2.86
N TYR A 18 3.17 -4.46 4.14
CA TYR A 18 4.18 -5.44 4.51
C TYR A 18 3.57 -6.83 4.49
N LEU A 19 4.16 -7.73 3.72
CA LEU A 19 3.70 -9.12 3.67
C LEU A 19 4.12 -9.86 4.92
N LEU A 20 3.16 -10.37 5.66
CA LEU A 20 3.41 -11.17 6.87
C LEU A 20 3.33 -12.66 6.58
N SER A 21 2.29 -13.08 5.86
CA SER A 21 2.13 -14.47 5.47
C SER A 21 1.16 -14.57 4.32
N SER A 22 1.16 -15.71 3.66
CA SER A 22 0.27 -15.97 2.53
C SER A 22 -0.04 -17.45 2.50
N ASP A 23 -1.32 -17.79 2.34
CA ASP A 23 -1.76 -19.17 2.19
C ASP A 23 -2.92 -19.24 1.21
N SER A 24 -3.56 -20.39 1.11
CA SER A 24 -4.65 -20.60 0.16
C SER A 24 -5.90 -19.80 0.49
N TYR A 25 -6.01 -19.28 1.69
CA TYR A 25 -7.18 -18.52 2.14
C TYR A 25 -7.00 -17.02 2.02
N GLY A 26 -5.78 -16.54 2.25
CA GLY A 26 -5.58 -15.11 2.23
C GLY A 26 -4.14 -14.68 2.35
N ILE A 27 -3.96 -13.39 2.17
CA ILE A 27 -2.67 -12.72 2.28
C ILE A 27 -2.75 -11.81 3.50
N LYS A 28 -1.88 -12.03 4.47
CA LYS A 28 -1.85 -11.23 5.69
C LYS A 28 -0.86 -10.11 5.54
N LEU A 29 -1.31 -8.89 5.74
CA LEU A 29 -0.52 -7.68 5.60
C LEU A 29 -0.52 -6.88 6.89
N SER A 30 0.53 -6.09 7.09
CA SER A 30 0.49 -5.02 8.07
C SER A 30 0.63 -3.67 7.37
N HIS A 31 0.10 -2.62 8.00
CA HIS A 31 0.17 -1.25 7.49
C HIS A 31 -0.38 -1.10 6.08
N PRO A 32 -1.53 -1.71 5.74
CA PRO A 32 -1.99 -1.65 4.36
C PRO A 32 -2.42 -0.24 3.96
N ARG A 33 -2.07 0.14 2.74
CA ARG A 33 -2.42 1.45 2.17
C ARG A 33 -3.00 1.26 0.78
N PHE A 34 -4.07 1.97 0.48
CA PHE A 34 -4.54 2.10 -0.90
C PHE A 34 -3.63 3.04 -1.65
N ILE A 35 -3.41 2.74 -2.91
CA ILE A 35 -2.70 3.64 -3.82
C ILE A 35 -3.73 4.37 -4.64
N SER A 36 -3.69 5.70 -4.59
CA SER A 36 -4.56 6.56 -5.38
C SER A 36 -3.71 7.26 -6.43
N TYR A 37 -4.16 7.23 -7.68
CA TYR A 37 -3.46 7.88 -8.78
C TYR A 37 -4.25 9.10 -9.23
N ILE A 38 -3.55 10.21 -9.38
CA ILE A 38 -4.15 11.47 -9.82
C ILE A 38 -3.45 11.90 -11.10
N SER A 39 -4.22 12.10 -12.16
CA SER A 39 -3.71 12.62 -13.42
C SER A 39 -3.74 14.15 -13.41
N ASP A 40 -2.69 14.78 -13.93
CA ASP A 40 -2.65 16.23 -14.04
C ASP A 40 -3.23 16.73 -15.38
N GLY A 41 -3.75 15.80 -16.19
CA GLY A 41 -4.32 16.16 -17.49
C GLY A 41 -3.30 16.28 -18.59
N ALA A 42 -2.01 16.23 -18.27
CA ALA A 42 -0.93 16.36 -19.23
C ALA A 42 -0.20 15.05 -19.48
N GLY A 43 -0.80 13.95 -19.06
CA GLY A 43 -0.20 12.62 -19.23
C GLY A 43 0.66 12.18 -18.07
N ASN A 44 0.77 12.98 -17.02
CA ASN A 44 1.50 12.63 -15.82
C ASN A 44 0.55 12.14 -14.75
N PHE A 45 1.07 11.24 -13.91
CA PHE A 45 0.31 10.73 -12.78
C PHE A 45 1.09 10.95 -11.50
N GLU A 46 0.38 11.32 -10.45
CA GLU A 46 0.91 11.32 -9.09
C GLU A 46 0.24 10.22 -8.31
N ALA A 47 1.01 9.48 -7.54
CA ALA A 47 0.49 8.48 -6.64
C ALA A 47 0.46 9.03 -5.23
N SER A 48 -0.59 8.71 -4.49
CA SER A 48 -0.67 9.02 -3.07
C SER A 48 -1.17 7.79 -2.33
N LEU A 49 -0.87 7.72 -1.04
CA LEU A 49 -1.27 6.60 -0.21
C LEU A 49 -2.38 7.03 0.74
N LEU A 50 -3.37 6.16 0.90
CA LEU A 50 -4.49 6.35 1.80
C LEU A 50 -4.58 5.16 2.73
N PRO A 51 -4.91 5.35 4.00
CA PRO A 51 -5.07 4.22 4.91
C PRO A 51 -6.13 3.25 4.40
N TYR A 52 -5.83 1.97 4.44
CA TYR A 52 -6.82 0.93 4.15
C TYR A 52 -7.96 1.00 5.17
N SER A 53 -7.60 1.19 6.43
CA SER A 53 -8.56 1.39 7.51
C SER A 53 -8.17 2.63 8.29
N PRO A 54 -8.89 3.74 8.12
CA PRO A 54 -8.55 4.97 8.85
C PRO A 54 -8.59 4.84 10.37
N ILE A 55 -9.39 3.91 10.87
CA ILE A 55 -9.51 3.71 12.33
C ILE A 55 -8.29 3.00 12.88
N HIS A 56 -7.71 2.09 12.09
CA HIS A 56 -6.58 1.28 12.54
C HIS A 56 -5.61 1.10 11.38
N PRO A 57 -4.94 2.18 10.96
CA PRO A 57 -4.16 2.17 9.71
C PRO A 57 -2.95 1.25 9.73
N ASP A 58 -2.37 1.01 10.90
CA ASP A 58 -1.16 0.22 11.02
C ASP A 58 -1.42 -1.19 11.52
N GLY A 59 -2.68 -1.63 11.47
CA GLY A 59 -3.04 -2.96 11.91
C GLY A 59 -2.68 -4.05 10.92
N GLU A 60 -2.99 -5.27 11.31
CA GLU A 60 -2.81 -6.44 10.47
C GLU A 60 -4.16 -6.84 9.89
N TYR A 61 -4.16 -7.15 8.59
CA TYR A 61 -5.38 -7.49 7.88
C TYR A 61 -5.13 -8.66 6.96
N VAL A 62 -6.15 -9.48 6.78
CA VAL A 62 -6.10 -10.59 5.83
C VAL A 62 -6.97 -10.24 4.64
N ILE A 63 -6.35 -10.23 3.46
CA ILE A 63 -7.08 -10.03 2.20
C ILE A 63 -7.36 -11.41 1.63
N SER A 64 -8.65 -11.73 1.45
CA SER A 64 -9.03 -13.02 0.91
C SER A 64 -8.43 -13.23 -0.49
N THR A 65 -7.89 -14.42 -0.75
CA THR A 65 -7.36 -14.71 -2.07
C THR A 65 -8.42 -14.60 -3.16
N SER A 66 -9.68 -14.83 -2.82
CA SER A 66 -10.78 -14.69 -3.79
C SER A 66 -11.02 -13.24 -4.19
N ALA A 67 -10.52 -12.27 -3.42
CA ALA A 67 -10.65 -10.86 -3.71
C ALA A 67 -9.42 -10.28 -4.42
N VAL A 68 -8.43 -11.11 -4.71
CA VAL A 68 -7.15 -10.64 -5.27
C VAL A 68 -7.11 -10.95 -6.76
N LEU A 69 -6.90 -9.93 -7.59
CA LEU A 69 -6.74 -10.12 -9.02
C LEU A 69 -5.31 -10.53 -9.35
N SER A 70 -4.34 -9.85 -8.76
CA SER A 70 -2.93 -10.16 -8.97
C SER A 70 -2.09 -9.63 -7.81
N THR A 71 -0.88 -10.16 -7.69
CA THR A 71 0.07 -9.70 -6.67
C THR A 71 1.42 -9.45 -7.32
N CYS A 72 2.21 -8.55 -6.72
CA CYS A 72 3.57 -8.31 -7.12
C CYS A 72 4.43 -8.14 -5.88
N THR A 73 5.39 -9.03 -5.71
CA THR A 73 6.37 -8.95 -4.62
C THR A 73 7.76 -8.66 -5.15
N HIS A 74 7.90 -8.67 -6.47
CA HIS A 74 9.18 -8.50 -7.12
C HIS A 74 9.50 -7.02 -7.25
N GLN A 75 10.61 -6.62 -6.71
CA GLN A 75 11.24 -5.31 -6.85
C GLN A 75 10.29 -4.15 -7.22
N LEU A 76 9.56 -3.65 -6.23
CA LEU A 76 8.67 -2.52 -6.43
C LEU A 76 9.48 -1.26 -6.73
N PRO A 77 8.91 -0.29 -7.46
CA PRO A 77 9.60 0.97 -7.72
C PRO A 77 10.05 1.65 -6.44
N THR A 78 11.26 2.21 -6.47
CA THR A 78 11.82 2.88 -5.30
C THR A 78 10.92 4.00 -4.79
N ILE A 79 10.31 4.75 -5.72
CA ILE A 79 9.43 5.85 -5.31
C ILE A 79 8.24 5.34 -4.48
N LEU A 80 7.72 4.17 -4.83
CA LEU A 80 6.62 3.58 -4.07
C LEU A 80 7.07 3.13 -2.68
N THR A 81 8.23 2.47 -2.60
CA THR A 81 8.74 2.01 -1.31
C THR A 81 9.07 3.19 -0.41
N ASP A 82 9.61 4.27 -0.97
CA ASP A 82 9.91 5.47 -0.19
C ASP A 82 8.64 6.15 0.31
N MET A 83 7.63 6.27 -0.54
CA MET A 83 6.33 6.82 -0.13
C MET A 83 5.71 6.01 0.99
N PHE A 84 5.74 4.68 0.84
CA PHE A 84 5.16 3.79 1.83
C PHE A 84 5.89 3.90 3.16
N THR A 85 7.22 3.93 3.13
CA THR A 85 8.02 4.07 4.34
C THR A 85 7.70 5.37 5.05
N SER A 86 7.68 6.48 4.32
CA SER A 86 7.36 7.77 4.90
C SER A 86 5.95 7.80 5.49
N HIS A 87 5.00 7.23 4.79
CA HIS A 87 3.60 7.25 5.21
C HIS A 87 3.36 6.41 6.46
N THR A 88 4.07 5.29 6.58
CA THR A 88 3.85 4.36 7.69
C THR A 88 4.72 4.64 8.90
N THR A 89 5.85 5.31 8.72
CA THR A 89 6.73 5.64 9.85
C THR A 89 6.45 7.00 10.45
N GLY A 90 5.73 7.85 9.72
CA GLY A 90 5.47 9.20 10.17
C GLY A 90 6.62 10.17 10.04
N LEU A 91 7.75 9.73 9.47
CA LEU A 91 8.88 10.62 9.31
C LEU A 91 8.55 11.83 8.48
N GLN A 92 7.79 11.62 7.44
CA GLN A 92 7.37 12.69 6.55
C GLN A 92 6.48 13.68 7.26
N ILE A 93 5.64 13.21 8.14
CA ILE A 93 4.68 14.04 8.85
C ILE A 93 5.40 14.99 9.80
N SER A 94 6.48 14.53 10.38
CA SER A 94 7.19 15.33 11.38
C SER A 94 7.79 16.59 10.79
N THR A 95 7.91 16.67 9.50
CA THR A 95 8.43 17.86 8.84
C THR A 95 7.34 18.82 8.48
N GLY A 96 6.18 18.40 8.54
CA GLY A 96 5.13 19.21 8.18
C GLY A 96 4.22 19.50 9.26
N LEU A 97 4.32 19.23 9.23
CA LEU A 97 3.51 19.35 9.37
C LEU A 97 3.17 19.84 9.99
N SER A 98 3.61 19.84 10.16
CA SER A 98 3.57 20.13 10.54
C SER A 98 3.09 20.65 10.64
N LYS A 99 3.02 20.68 10.72
CA LYS A 99 2.80 20.96 10.64
C LYS A 99 2.64 21.23 10.48
#